data_a415103cf70cc460c48072f2a9ae06f4
#
_entry.id   a415103cf70cc460c48072f2a9ae06f4
#
_cell.length_a   1.000
_cell.length_b   1.000
_cell.length_c   1.000
_cell.angle_alpha   90.00
_cell.angle_beta   90.00
_cell.angle_gamma   90.00
#
_symmetry.space_group_name_H-M   'P 1'
#
loop_
_entity.id
_entity.type
_entity.pdbx_description
1 polymer ?
#
loop_
_entity_poly.entity_id
_entity_poly.type
_entity_poly.pdbx_seq_one_letter_code
_entity_poly.pdbx_strand_id
1 'polypeptide(L)'
;RTATAVFIIPIAVQWWSTWYPGAEPGGGGYIAQRMLAAKDESHALKATLWFNIAHYALRPWPWIVVALASLIIYPTLESIQAAFPLIDPSIVRHDLAYPAMLVFLPSGLLGLVVASLAAAYMSTISTHLNWGASYIVDDFYRRFISPDREDRHYVQVGRAATVGLIVLAGMVSLWLQNALQAFQILLQIGAGTGLVFLLRWFWWRINAWSELSAMIISFLVALYFQFGDGVIGRAFDQYGYTAFGPGPLDPSLQLVFGVLVTSVGWVTVTFLTPPAQPETLRTFHRLIRPMGPGWRGAGLGLEPDPDAHGPTAAFLGWFLACVVVYGALCGTGYALYGRGSLSVVCFGAATAAAV
;
A
#
# COMPACT_ATOMS: atom_id res chain seq x y z
N ARG A 1 -18.51 5.69 -5.88
CA ARG A 1 -18.08 5.75 -4.48
C ARG A 1 -16.85 4.87 -4.26
N THR A 2 -16.90 3.58 -4.57
CA THR A 2 -15.74 2.66 -4.39
C THR A 2 -14.51 3.11 -5.19
N ALA A 3 -14.68 3.52 -6.45
CA ALA A 3 -13.58 4.03 -7.27
C ALA A 3 -12.93 5.30 -6.67
N THR A 4 -13.73 6.18 -6.08
CA THR A 4 -13.23 7.38 -5.39
C THR A 4 -12.37 6.99 -4.17
N ALA A 5 -12.84 6.04 -3.35
CA ALA A 5 -12.12 5.58 -2.17
C ALA A 5 -10.82 4.84 -2.51
N VAL A 6 -10.82 4.07 -3.61
CA VAL A 6 -9.68 3.19 -3.95
C VAL A 6 -8.63 3.89 -4.82
N PHE A 7 -9.01 4.86 -5.65
CA PHE A 7 -8.09 5.51 -6.58
C PHE A 7 -7.84 6.98 -6.25
N ILE A 8 -8.90 7.78 -6.12
CA ILE A 8 -8.74 9.24 -6.03
C ILE A 8 -8.18 9.65 -4.67
N ILE A 9 -8.73 9.11 -3.58
CA ILE A 9 -8.30 9.48 -2.23
C ILE A 9 -6.88 9.02 -1.92
N PRO A 10 -6.44 7.80 -2.23
CA PRO A 10 -5.04 7.41 -2.04
C PRO A 10 -4.05 8.32 -2.78
N ILE A 11 -4.39 8.76 -3.98
CA ILE A 11 -3.53 9.64 -4.77
C ILE A 11 -3.57 11.09 -4.25
N ALA A 12 -4.76 11.65 -4.06
CA ALA A 12 -4.94 13.07 -3.80
C ALA A 12 -4.81 13.45 -2.32
N VAL A 13 -5.12 12.55 -1.41
CA VAL A 13 -5.24 12.83 0.03
C VAL A 13 -4.29 12.02 0.87
N GLN A 14 -4.16 10.71 0.61
CA GLN A 14 -3.27 9.83 1.36
C GLN A 14 -1.82 9.83 0.88
N TRP A 15 -1.53 10.43 -0.27
CA TRP A 15 -0.18 10.56 -0.81
C TRP A 15 0.54 9.21 -0.97
N TRP A 16 -0.16 8.18 -1.45
CA TRP A 16 0.35 6.81 -1.66
C TRP A 16 0.97 6.16 -0.42
N SER A 17 0.52 6.54 0.78
CA SER A 17 1.11 6.07 2.05
C SER A 17 1.28 4.55 2.13
N THR A 18 0.31 3.79 1.65
CA THR A 18 0.33 2.32 1.69
C THR A 18 1.43 1.71 0.81
N TRP A 19 1.89 2.44 -0.19
CA TRP A 19 2.89 1.97 -1.17
C TRP A 19 4.24 2.68 -1.05
N TYR A 20 4.39 3.55 -0.08
CA TYR A 20 5.64 4.26 0.14
C TYR A 20 6.74 3.29 0.58
N PRO A 21 7.99 3.37 0.02
CA PRO A 21 9.10 2.56 0.49
C PRO A 21 9.36 2.79 1.98
N GLY A 22 9.33 1.71 2.77
CA GLY A 22 9.43 1.78 4.23
C GLY A 22 8.11 2.02 4.97
N ALA A 23 6.99 2.19 4.29
CA ALA A 23 5.68 2.16 4.91
C ALA A 23 5.24 0.70 5.11
N GLU A 24 5.39 0.20 6.31
CA GLU A 24 5.03 -1.16 6.70
C GLU A 24 3.81 -1.13 7.64
N PRO A 25 3.00 -2.19 7.69
CA PRO A 25 3.03 -3.41 6.87
C PRO A 25 2.39 -3.21 5.49
N GLY A 26 2.86 -3.95 4.49
CA GLY A 26 2.27 -3.97 3.15
C GLY A 26 2.72 -2.87 2.21
N GLY A 27 3.62 -1.99 2.64
CA GLY A 27 4.16 -0.90 1.83
C GLY A 27 5.27 -1.33 0.88
N GLY A 28 6.12 -0.37 0.51
CA GLY A 28 7.19 -0.53 -0.46
C GLY A 28 8.43 -1.27 0.01
N GLY A 29 8.47 -1.82 1.22
CA GLY A 29 9.66 -2.45 1.81
C GLY A 29 10.23 -3.58 0.95
N TYR A 30 9.38 -4.38 0.31
CA TYR A 30 9.83 -5.39 -0.66
C TYR A 30 10.56 -4.78 -1.86
N ILE A 31 10.10 -3.65 -2.36
CA ILE A 31 10.74 -2.93 -3.48
C ILE A 31 12.02 -2.27 -2.98
N ALA A 32 11.99 -1.61 -1.82
CA ALA A 32 13.16 -0.99 -1.22
C ALA A 32 14.29 -2.01 -0.98
N GLN A 33 13.98 -3.19 -0.46
CA GLN A 33 14.96 -4.27 -0.26
C GLN A 33 15.68 -4.65 -1.57
N ARG A 34 14.96 -4.71 -2.69
CA ARG A 34 15.54 -5.05 -3.99
C ARG A 34 16.34 -3.88 -4.56
N MET A 35 15.89 -2.66 -4.35
CA MET A 35 16.66 -1.47 -4.72
C MET A 35 17.99 -1.41 -3.98
N LEU A 36 18.00 -1.69 -2.67
CA LEU A 36 19.21 -1.72 -1.85
C LEU A 36 20.15 -2.87 -2.21
N ALA A 37 19.65 -3.95 -2.80
CA ALA A 37 20.45 -5.08 -3.30
C ALA A 37 20.97 -4.88 -4.73
N ALA A 38 20.62 -3.78 -5.41
CA ALA A 38 21.08 -3.50 -6.76
C ALA A 38 22.56 -3.09 -6.77
N LYS A 39 23.22 -3.32 -7.93
CA LYS A 39 24.66 -3.06 -8.11
C LYS A 39 25.01 -1.58 -7.93
N ASP A 40 24.16 -0.68 -8.42
CA ASP A 40 24.32 0.77 -8.38
C ASP A 40 22.95 1.46 -8.53
N GLU A 41 22.92 2.79 -8.42
CA GLU A 41 21.69 3.59 -8.50
C GLU A 41 20.97 3.44 -9.86
N SER A 42 21.74 3.39 -10.97
CA SER A 42 21.16 3.22 -12.31
C SER A 42 20.46 1.86 -12.46
N HIS A 43 21.07 0.80 -11.93
CA HIS A 43 20.44 -0.53 -11.89
C HIS A 43 19.21 -0.55 -10.99
N ALA A 44 19.23 0.13 -9.84
CA ALA A 44 18.07 0.24 -8.95
C ALA A 44 16.90 0.94 -9.66
N LEU A 45 17.13 2.07 -10.32
CA LEU A 45 16.11 2.82 -11.06
C LEU A 45 15.53 2.02 -12.22
N LYS A 46 16.38 1.40 -13.04
CA LYS A 46 15.94 0.57 -14.18
C LYS A 46 15.17 -0.65 -13.73
N ALA A 47 15.63 -1.33 -12.69
CA ALA A 47 14.94 -2.49 -12.12
C ALA A 47 13.57 -2.10 -11.55
N THR A 48 13.46 -0.96 -10.89
CA THR A 48 12.19 -0.44 -10.37
C THR A 48 11.23 -0.10 -11.50
N LEU A 49 11.69 0.58 -12.55
CA LEU A 49 10.84 0.88 -13.72
C LEU A 49 10.37 -0.40 -14.40
N TRP A 50 11.28 -1.35 -14.65
CA TRP A 50 10.94 -2.64 -15.25
C TRP A 50 9.94 -3.43 -14.39
N PHE A 51 10.15 -3.44 -13.06
CA PHE A 51 9.21 -4.06 -12.14
C PHE A 51 7.81 -3.43 -12.26
N ASN A 52 7.70 -2.11 -12.31
CA ASN A 52 6.41 -1.43 -12.44
C ASN A 52 5.71 -1.78 -13.76
N ILE A 53 6.44 -1.83 -14.87
CA ILE A 53 5.87 -2.23 -16.18
C ILE A 53 5.38 -3.68 -16.12
N ALA A 54 6.23 -4.61 -15.68
CA ALA A 54 5.90 -6.03 -15.65
C ALA A 54 4.75 -6.32 -14.65
N HIS A 55 4.80 -5.73 -13.47
CA HIS A 55 3.86 -6.01 -12.39
C HIS A 55 2.51 -5.31 -12.58
N TYR A 56 2.50 -4.04 -12.97
CA TYR A 56 1.27 -3.25 -13.05
C TYR A 56 0.67 -3.17 -14.45
N ALA A 57 1.49 -3.31 -15.51
CA ALA A 57 0.98 -3.20 -16.87
C ALA A 57 0.75 -4.56 -17.55
N LEU A 58 1.59 -5.57 -17.33
CA LEU A 58 1.51 -6.84 -18.04
C LEU A 58 0.85 -7.95 -17.21
N ARG A 59 1.27 -8.12 -15.95
CA ARG A 59 0.81 -9.21 -15.08
C ARG A 59 -0.69 -9.22 -14.77
N PRO A 60 -1.42 -8.11 -14.65
CA PRO A 60 -2.85 -8.13 -14.30
C PRO A 60 -3.77 -8.71 -15.38
N TRP A 61 -3.35 -8.72 -16.65
CA TRP A 61 -4.23 -9.06 -17.76
C TRP A 61 -4.82 -10.46 -17.72
N PRO A 62 -4.12 -11.53 -17.36
CA PRO A 62 -4.73 -12.85 -17.20
C PRO A 62 -5.92 -12.83 -16.23
N TRP A 63 -5.80 -12.12 -15.13
CA TRP A 63 -6.87 -12.01 -14.12
C TRP A 63 -8.04 -11.15 -14.61
N ILE A 64 -7.74 -10.05 -15.29
CA ILE A 64 -8.76 -9.16 -15.88
C ILE A 64 -9.56 -9.93 -16.92
N VAL A 65 -8.92 -10.71 -17.80
CA VAL A 65 -9.59 -11.53 -18.80
C VAL A 65 -10.50 -12.58 -18.16
N VAL A 66 -10.04 -13.28 -17.11
CA VAL A 66 -10.88 -14.24 -16.38
C VAL A 66 -12.07 -13.52 -15.71
N ALA A 67 -11.85 -12.35 -15.10
CA ALA A 67 -12.91 -11.56 -14.49
C ALA A 67 -13.96 -11.11 -15.53
N LEU A 68 -13.54 -10.67 -16.72
CA LEU A 68 -14.45 -10.31 -17.79
C LEU A 68 -15.23 -11.51 -18.34
N ALA A 69 -14.55 -12.65 -18.49
CA ALA A 69 -15.20 -13.90 -18.89
C ALA A 69 -16.24 -14.35 -17.85
N SER A 70 -15.96 -14.17 -16.57
CA SER A 70 -16.91 -14.50 -15.50
C SER A 70 -18.20 -13.67 -15.58
N LEU A 71 -18.14 -12.41 -16.02
CA LEU A 71 -19.33 -11.57 -16.20
C LEU A 71 -20.23 -12.04 -17.36
N ILE A 72 -19.67 -12.79 -18.33
CA ILE A 72 -20.43 -13.37 -19.43
C ILE A 72 -21.13 -14.65 -18.97
N ILE A 73 -20.43 -15.49 -18.19
CA ILE A 73 -20.92 -16.81 -17.74
C ILE A 73 -21.81 -16.68 -16.50
N TYR A 74 -21.41 -15.83 -15.57
CA TYR A 74 -22.08 -15.56 -14.29
C TYR A 74 -22.34 -14.06 -14.13
N PRO A 75 -23.34 -13.48 -14.86
CA PRO A 75 -23.57 -12.04 -14.87
C PRO A 75 -24.02 -11.45 -13.52
N THR A 76 -24.56 -12.29 -12.63
CA THR A 76 -25.01 -11.88 -11.29
C THR A 76 -24.62 -12.89 -10.22
N LEU A 77 -24.71 -12.50 -8.94
CA LEU A 77 -24.44 -13.41 -7.82
C LEU A 77 -25.45 -14.56 -7.77
N GLU A 78 -26.70 -14.29 -8.14
CA GLU A 78 -27.74 -15.30 -8.23
C GLU A 78 -27.41 -16.37 -9.28
N SER A 79 -26.74 -16.00 -10.38
CA SER A 79 -26.30 -16.97 -11.40
C SER A 79 -25.19 -17.87 -10.87
N ILE A 80 -24.30 -17.37 -10.01
CA ILE A 80 -23.32 -18.21 -9.29
C ILE A 80 -24.04 -19.16 -8.33
N GLN A 81 -24.99 -18.64 -7.54
CA GLN A 81 -25.76 -19.47 -6.59
C GLN A 81 -26.55 -20.56 -7.31
N ALA A 82 -27.14 -20.25 -8.46
CA ALA A 82 -27.88 -21.22 -9.26
C ALA A 82 -26.97 -22.32 -9.85
N ALA A 83 -25.74 -21.97 -10.25
CA ALA A 83 -24.76 -22.91 -10.76
C ALA A 83 -24.18 -23.82 -9.64
N PHE A 84 -24.12 -23.31 -8.41
CA PHE A 84 -23.56 -24.01 -7.25
C PHE A 84 -24.55 -24.02 -6.07
N PRO A 85 -25.65 -24.78 -6.16
CA PRO A 85 -26.74 -24.73 -5.18
C PRO A 85 -26.37 -25.26 -3.80
N LEU A 86 -25.28 -26.01 -3.67
CA LEU A 86 -24.79 -26.54 -2.40
C LEU A 86 -23.97 -25.51 -1.60
N ILE A 87 -23.62 -24.38 -2.18
CA ILE A 87 -22.91 -23.32 -1.48
C ILE A 87 -23.90 -22.53 -0.62
N ASP A 88 -23.53 -22.29 0.65
CA ASP A 88 -24.31 -21.44 1.55
C ASP A 88 -24.49 -20.04 0.93
N PRO A 89 -25.74 -19.55 0.76
CA PRO A 89 -26.00 -18.21 0.18
C PRO A 89 -25.28 -17.06 0.91
N SER A 90 -25.00 -17.21 2.20
CA SER A 90 -24.31 -16.18 2.98
C SER A 90 -22.88 -15.90 2.55
N ILE A 91 -22.23 -16.88 1.88
CA ILE A 91 -20.84 -16.74 1.39
C ILE A 91 -20.78 -16.41 -0.10
N VAL A 92 -21.91 -16.35 -0.80
CA VAL A 92 -21.94 -16.00 -2.24
C VAL A 92 -21.67 -14.51 -2.41
N ARG A 93 -20.49 -14.21 -2.91
CA ARG A 93 -19.97 -12.84 -3.13
C ARG A 93 -19.17 -12.77 -4.43
N HIS A 94 -18.81 -11.56 -4.83
CA HIS A 94 -18.02 -11.34 -6.05
C HIS A 94 -16.66 -12.08 -6.05
N ASP A 95 -16.08 -12.33 -4.87
CA ASP A 95 -14.83 -13.08 -4.72
C ASP A 95 -14.94 -14.54 -5.21
N LEU A 96 -16.16 -15.11 -5.26
CA LEU A 96 -16.39 -16.45 -5.79
C LEU A 96 -16.34 -16.54 -7.32
N ALA A 97 -16.35 -15.43 -8.03
CA ALA A 97 -16.32 -15.46 -9.50
C ALA A 97 -15.07 -16.18 -10.04
N TYR A 98 -13.89 -15.95 -9.45
CA TYR A 98 -12.67 -16.63 -9.89
C TYR A 98 -12.70 -18.15 -9.61
N PRO A 99 -12.97 -18.63 -8.39
CA PRO A 99 -13.15 -20.06 -8.14
C PRO A 99 -14.22 -20.71 -9.02
N ALA A 100 -15.34 -20.04 -9.28
CA ALA A 100 -16.40 -20.52 -10.18
C ALA A 100 -15.90 -20.74 -11.61
N MET A 101 -14.99 -19.92 -12.09
CA MET A 101 -14.37 -20.09 -13.42
C MET A 101 -13.42 -21.27 -13.50
N LEU A 102 -12.85 -21.72 -12.38
CA LEU A 102 -11.90 -22.84 -12.37
C LEU A 102 -12.54 -24.19 -12.76
N VAL A 103 -13.86 -24.32 -12.63
CA VAL A 103 -14.56 -25.57 -12.99
C VAL A 103 -14.48 -25.89 -14.49
N PHE A 104 -14.19 -24.91 -15.34
CA PHE A 104 -14.01 -25.09 -16.77
C PHE A 104 -12.64 -25.66 -17.14
N LEU A 105 -11.72 -25.78 -16.19
CA LEU A 105 -10.39 -26.30 -16.43
C LEU A 105 -10.40 -27.85 -16.45
N PRO A 106 -9.64 -28.50 -17.36
CA PRO A 106 -9.39 -29.93 -17.26
C PRO A 106 -8.75 -30.28 -15.91
N SER A 107 -9.06 -31.48 -15.38
CA SER A 107 -8.67 -31.89 -14.03
C SER A 107 -7.17 -31.74 -13.72
N GLY A 108 -6.29 -32.03 -14.65
CA GLY A 108 -4.84 -31.87 -14.49
C GLY A 108 -4.43 -30.40 -14.38
N LEU A 109 -5.00 -29.53 -15.23
CA LEU A 109 -4.75 -28.09 -15.19
C LEU A 109 -5.36 -27.44 -13.95
N LEU A 110 -6.55 -27.87 -13.56
CA LEU A 110 -7.16 -27.45 -12.29
C LEU A 110 -6.26 -27.74 -11.10
N GLY A 111 -5.72 -28.97 -11.03
CA GLY A 111 -4.79 -29.34 -9.95
C GLY A 111 -3.53 -28.47 -9.94
N LEU A 112 -2.95 -28.17 -11.10
CA LEU A 112 -1.80 -27.28 -11.21
C LEU A 112 -2.12 -25.84 -10.75
N VAL A 113 -3.26 -25.29 -11.15
CA VAL A 113 -3.69 -23.94 -10.74
C VAL A 113 -3.93 -23.90 -9.23
N VAL A 114 -4.63 -24.87 -8.66
CA VAL A 114 -4.87 -24.93 -7.21
C VAL A 114 -3.55 -25.06 -6.44
N ALA A 115 -2.62 -25.91 -6.91
CA ALA A 115 -1.30 -26.04 -6.31
C ALA A 115 -0.51 -24.72 -6.39
N SER A 116 -0.58 -23.98 -7.51
CA SER A 116 0.08 -22.70 -7.67
C SER A 116 -0.50 -21.62 -6.73
N LEU A 117 -1.81 -21.61 -6.52
CA LEU A 117 -2.46 -20.71 -5.55
C LEU A 117 -2.04 -21.04 -4.11
N ALA A 118 -1.99 -22.32 -3.76
CA ALA A 118 -1.51 -22.75 -2.44
C ALA A 118 -0.04 -22.36 -2.22
N ALA A 119 0.82 -22.57 -3.23
CA ALA A 119 2.22 -22.18 -3.16
C ALA A 119 2.40 -20.65 -3.03
N ALA A 120 1.62 -19.86 -3.77
CA ALA A 120 1.63 -18.40 -3.66
C ALA A 120 1.18 -17.93 -2.26
N TYR A 121 0.13 -18.54 -1.72
CA TYR A 121 -0.33 -18.27 -0.35
C TYR A 121 0.76 -18.59 0.68
N MET A 122 1.35 -19.80 0.62
CA MET A 122 2.41 -20.22 1.54
C MET A 122 3.63 -19.29 1.47
N SER A 123 4.05 -18.90 0.28
CA SER A 123 5.15 -17.96 0.07
C SER A 123 4.88 -16.61 0.71
N THR A 124 3.70 -16.05 0.50
CA THR A 124 3.31 -14.74 1.04
C THR A 124 3.23 -14.78 2.56
N ILE A 125 2.50 -15.74 3.13
CA ILE A 125 2.35 -15.88 4.59
C ILE A 125 3.71 -16.09 5.27
N SER A 126 4.55 -16.98 4.74
CA SER A 126 5.89 -17.24 5.29
C SER A 126 6.74 -15.97 5.32
N THR A 127 6.72 -15.18 4.24
CA THR A 127 7.49 -13.94 4.19
C THR A 127 6.99 -12.90 5.17
N HIS A 128 5.68 -12.69 5.28
CA HIS A 128 5.12 -11.71 6.23
C HIS A 128 5.32 -12.12 7.69
N LEU A 129 5.19 -13.41 8.00
CA LEU A 129 5.46 -13.92 9.35
C LEU A 129 6.93 -13.76 9.74
N ASN A 130 7.86 -14.06 8.82
CA ASN A 130 9.28 -13.87 9.06
C ASN A 130 9.63 -12.39 9.28
N TRP A 131 9.05 -11.51 8.49
CA TRP A 131 9.25 -10.07 8.63
C TRP A 131 8.67 -9.55 9.96
N GLY A 132 7.42 -9.88 10.26
CA GLY A 132 6.82 -9.50 11.53
C GLY A 132 7.60 -10.02 12.74
N ALA A 133 8.07 -11.26 12.66
CA ALA A 133 8.91 -11.84 13.71
C ALA A 133 10.26 -11.10 13.84
N SER A 134 10.90 -10.68 12.74
CA SER A 134 12.14 -9.92 12.78
C SER A 134 11.95 -8.55 13.43
N TYR A 135 10.88 -7.84 13.16
CA TYR A 135 10.55 -6.58 13.84
C TYR A 135 10.37 -6.78 15.35
N ILE A 136 9.65 -7.83 15.75
CA ILE A 136 9.49 -8.14 17.18
C ILE A 136 10.83 -8.46 17.84
N VAL A 137 11.68 -9.27 17.19
CA VAL A 137 12.94 -9.72 17.77
C VAL A 137 14.01 -8.65 17.70
N ASP A 138 14.30 -8.12 16.50
CA ASP A 138 15.48 -7.28 16.30
C ASP A 138 15.21 -5.83 16.67
N ASP A 139 14.03 -5.29 16.31
CA ASP A 139 13.72 -3.88 16.54
C ASP A 139 13.17 -3.61 17.94
N PHE A 140 12.49 -4.59 18.55
CA PHE A 140 11.89 -4.41 19.87
C PHE A 140 12.58 -5.23 20.96
N TYR A 141 12.57 -6.57 20.87
CA TYR A 141 13.04 -7.44 21.96
C TYR A 141 14.52 -7.28 22.25
N ARG A 142 15.36 -7.34 21.22
CA ARG A 142 16.82 -7.17 21.35
C ARG A 142 17.21 -5.79 21.84
N ARG A 143 16.48 -4.74 21.40
CA ARG A 143 16.82 -3.35 21.78
C ARG A 143 16.35 -2.97 23.18
N PHE A 144 15.16 -3.38 23.59
CA PHE A 144 14.50 -2.84 24.77
C PHE A 144 14.31 -3.84 25.91
N ILE A 145 14.27 -5.15 25.63
CA ILE A 145 13.96 -6.16 26.65
C ILE A 145 15.21 -6.93 27.04
N SER A 146 15.95 -7.45 26.08
CA SER A 146 17.07 -8.35 26.37
C SER A 146 18.19 -8.18 25.35
N PRO A 147 19.00 -7.13 25.46
CA PRO A 147 20.23 -6.97 24.69
C PRO A 147 21.24 -8.04 25.11
N ASP A 148 22.21 -8.31 24.26
CA ASP A 148 23.40 -9.14 24.57
C ASP A 148 23.10 -10.61 24.94
N ARG A 149 22.08 -11.22 24.28
CA ARG A 149 21.87 -12.66 24.38
C ARG A 149 22.53 -13.39 23.21
N GLU A 150 22.69 -14.69 23.36
CA GLU A 150 23.15 -15.58 22.29
C GLU A 150 22.12 -15.62 21.12
N ASP A 151 22.60 -15.78 19.89
CA ASP A 151 21.75 -15.87 18.71
C ASP A 151 20.70 -16.96 18.81
N ARG A 152 21.03 -18.09 19.46
CA ARG A 152 20.07 -19.19 19.71
C ARG A 152 18.85 -18.73 20.49
N HIS A 153 19.02 -17.82 21.45
CA HIS A 153 17.91 -17.25 22.22
C HIS A 153 16.99 -16.43 21.31
N TYR A 154 17.55 -15.55 20.47
CA TYR A 154 16.74 -14.74 19.54
C TYR A 154 16.02 -15.57 18.50
N VAL A 155 16.62 -16.68 18.03
CA VAL A 155 15.93 -17.64 17.14
C VAL A 155 14.71 -18.27 17.85
N GLN A 156 14.82 -18.61 19.14
CA GLN A 156 13.67 -19.15 19.91
C GLN A 156 12.56 -18.10 20.08
N VAL A 157 12.92 -16.87 20.42
CA VAL A 157 11.96 -15.76 20.51
C VAL A 157 11.30 -15.51 19.14
N GLY A 158 12.07 -15.56 18.05
CA GLY A 158 11.53 -15.43 16.69
C GLY A 158 10.53 -16.54 16.34
N ARG A 159 10.81 -17.78 16.71
CA ARG A 159 9.85 -18.88 16.53
C ARG A 159 8.57 -18.68 17.33
N ALA A 160 8.69 -18.25 18.59
CA ALA A 160 7.52 -17.94 19.42
C ALA A 160 6.71 -16.76 18.84
N ALA A 161 7.40 -15.71 18.38
CA ALA A 161 6.77 -14.56 17.71
C ALA A 161 6.03 -15.00 16.43
N THR A 162 6.62 -15.86 15.61
CA THR A 162 5.99 -16.40 14.40
C THR A 162 4.71 -17.17 14.73
N VAL A 163 4.74 -18.02 15.77
CA VAL A 163 3.54 -18.75 16.24
C VAL A 163 2.48 -17.77 16.74
N GLY A 164 2.86 -16.79 17.55
CA GLY A 164 1.95 -15.75 18.03
C GLY A 164 1.30 -14.97 16.89
N LEU A 165 2.08 -14.57 15.89
CA LEU A 165 1.58 -13.84 14.71
C LEU A 165 0.62 -14.67 13.87
N ILE A 166 0.89 -15.97 13.66
CA ILE A 166 -0.03 -16.82 12.87
C ILE A 166 -1.35 -17.05 13.61
N VAL A 167 -1.33 -17.20 14.94
CA VAL A 167 -2.53 -17.30 15.75
C VAL A 167 -3.33 -16.00 15.69
N LEU A 168 -2.66 -14.85 15.84
CA LEU A 168 -3.30 -13.55 15.73
C LEU A 168 -3.90 -13.33 14.34
N ALA A 169 -3.17 -13.67 13.28
CA ALA A 169 -3.65 -13.58 11.91
C ALA A 169 -4.88 -14.48 11.69
N GLY A 170 -4.87 -15.69 12.26
CA GLY A 170 -6.03 -16.59 12.24
C GLY A 170 -7.25 -15.98 12.93
N MET A 171 -7.10 -15.38 14.11
CA MET A 171 -8.19 -14.68 14.79
C MET A 171 -8.74 -13.51 13.98
N VAL A 172 -7.86 -12.69 13.39
CA VAL A 172 -8.27 -11.56 12.54
C VAL A 172 -8.98 -12.04 11.28
N SER A 173 -8.54 -13.16 10.69
CA SER A 173 -9.16 -13.70 9.46
C SER A 173 -10.61 -14.16 9.68
N LEU A 174 -10.98 -14.59 10.88
CA LEU A 174 -12.37 -14.94 11.22
C LEU A 174 -13.32 -13.72 11.18
N TRP A 175 -12.78 -12.56 11.23
CA TRP A 175 -13.48 -11.28 11.29
C TRP A 175 -13.64 -10.62 9.92
N LEU A 176 -12.67 -10.86 9.03
CA LEU A 176 -12.67 -10.32 7.69
C LEU A 176 -13.67 -11.08 6.81
N GLN A 177 -14.54 -10.33 6.16
CA GLN A 177 -15.59 -10.91 5.31
C GLN A 177 -15.16 -11.06 3.85
N ASN A 178 -14.28 -10.18 3.37
CA ASN A 178 -13.81 -10.18 1.98
C ASN A 178 -12.49 -9.39 1.84
N ALA A 179 -11.82 -9.56 0.69
CA ALA A 179 -10.55 -8.90 0.40
C ALA A 179 -10.65 -7.37 0.34
N LEU A 180 -11.79 -6.82 -0.15
CA LEU A 180 -12.00 -5.38 -0.22
C LEU A 180 -12.05 -4.74 1.17
N GLN A 181 -12.71 -5.39 2.15
CA GLN A 181 -12.73 -4.94 3.53
C GLN A 181 -11.31 -4.88 4.12
N ALA A 182 -10.53 -5.95 3.93
CA ALA A 182 -9.13 -5.98 4.39
C ALA A 182 -8.32 -4.83 3.78
N PHE A 183 -8.49 -4.57 2.48
CA PHE A 183 -7.82 -3.48 1.80
C PHE A 183 -8.24 -2.10 2.32
N GLN A 184 -9.53 -1.89 2.56
CA GLN A 184 -10.04 -0.64 3.15
C GLN A 184 -9.47 -0.38 4.56
N ILE A 185 -9.34 -1.41 5.38
CA ILE A 185 -8.70 -1.31 6.71
C ILE A 185 -7.23 -0.90 6.56
N LEU A 186 -6.49 -1.49 5.63
CA LEU A 186 -5.11 -1.09 5.35
C LEU A 186 -5.00 0.37 4.89
N LEU A 187 -5.92 0.82 4.02
CA LEU A 187 -5.98 2.23 3.62
C LEU A 187 -6.26 3.15 4.81
N GLN A 188 -7.15 2.75 5.73
CA GLN A 188 -7.46 3.53 6.94
C GLN A 188 -6.27 3.59 7.89
N ILE A 189 -5.58 2.48 8.14
CA ILE A 189 -4.36 2.45 8.96
C ILE A 189 -3.26 3.34 8.36
N GLY A 190 -3.13 3.36 7.03
CA GLY A 190 -2.21 4.23 6.32
C GLY A 190 -2.66 5.70 6.20
N ALA A 191 -3.90 6.03 6.61
CA ALA A 191 -4.46 7.35 6.41
C ALA A 191 -3.66 8.45 7.15
N GLY A 192 -3.21 9.47 6.43
CA GLY A 192 -2.49 10.61 6.98
C GLY A 192 -1.00 10.40 7.25
N THR A 193 -0.45 9.20 7.12
CA THR A 193 1.00 8.95 7.25
C THR A 193 1.77 9.33 5.98
N GLY A 194 1.14 9.26 4.81
CA GLY A 194 1.79 9.53 3.53
C GLY A 194 2.40 10.92 3.42
N LEU A 195 1.73 11.94 3.97
CA LEU A 195 2.24 13.31 3.97
C LEU A 195 3.53 13.46 4.81
N VAL A 196 3.66 12.73 5.91
CA VAL A 196 4.91 12.69 6.71
C VAL A 196 6.05 12.14 5.87
N PHE A 197 5.83 11.01 5.18
CA PHE A 197 6.83 10.39 4.32
C PHE A 197 7.24 11.28 3.17
N LEU A 198 6.29 11.97 2.55
CA LEU A 198 6.56 12.91 1.47
C LEU A 198 7.30 14.14 1.98
N LEU A 199 6.84 14.74 3.07
CA LEU A 199 7.38 16.01 3.57
C LEU A 199 8.81 15.88 4.12
N ARG A 200 9.28 14.71 4.54
CA ARG A 200 10.69 14.54 4.93
C ARG A 200 11.69 14.92 3.83
N TRP A 201 11.28 14.85 2.57
CA TRP A 201 12.08 15.28 1.42
C TRP A 201 12.09 16.79 1.22
N PHE A 202 11.10 17.50 1.78
CA PHE A 202 10.88 18.92 1.55
C PHE A 202 11.00 19.78 2.80
N TRP A 203 10.92 19.15 3.99
CA TRP A 203 10.90 19.89 5.26
C TRP A 203 11.74 19.19 6.33
N TRP A 204 12.83 19.85 6.74
CA TRP A 204 13.81 19.33 7.69
C TRP A 204 13.25 19.06 9.11
N ARG A 205 12.13 19.67 9.45
CA ARG A 205 11.54 19.61 10.81
C ARG A 205 10.88 18.26 11.10
N ILE A 206 10.57 17.46 10.09
CA ILE A 206 10.05 16.09 10.27
C ILE A 206 11.05 15.27 11.07
N ASN A 207 10.56 14.66 12.17
CA ASN A 207 11.37 13.88 13.09
C ASN A 207 10.67 12.53 13.41
N ALA A 208 11.34 11.68 14.21
CA ALA A 208 10.78 10.36 14.57
C ALA A 208 9.42 10.44 15.29
N TRP A 209 9.20 11.49 16.10
CA TRP A 209 7.92 11.69 16.77
C TRP A 209 6.79 12.06 15.80
N SER A 210 7.11 12.77 14.71
CA SER A 210 6.15 13.05 13.63
C SER A 210 5.62 11.74 13.03
N GLU A 211 6.51 10.82 12.72
CA GLU A 211 6.17 9.53 12.13
C GLU A 211 5.43 8.63 13.12
N LEU A 212 5.96 8.48 14.33
CA LEU A 212 5.35 7.66 15.38
C LEU A 212 3.94 8.15 15.74
N SER A 213 3.76 9.45 15.92
CA SER A 213 2.44 10.01 16.20
C SER A 213 1.46 9.84 15.04
N ALA A 214 1.93 10.00 13.80
CA ALA A 214 1.11 9.73 12.62
C ALA A 214 0.62 8.28 12.57
N MET A 215 1.50 7.31 12.83
CA MET A 215 1.15 5.89 12.87
C MET A 215 0.17 5.57 14.00
N ILE A 216 0.41 6.07 15.22
CA ILE A 216 -0.47 5.82 16.37
C ILE A 216 -1.85 6.44 16.15
N ILE A 217 -1.91 7.71 15.74
CA ILE A 217 -3.19 8.41 15.55
C ILE A 217 -3.97 7.75 14.41
N SER A 218 -3.32 7.46 13.29
CA SER A 218 -3.95 6.79 12.14
C SER A 218 -4.51 5.42 12.52
N PHE A 219 -3.78 4.64 13.30
CA PHE A 219 -4.24 3.34 13.80
C PHE A 219 -5.45 3.48 14.73
N LEU A 220 -5.42 4.42 15.69
CA LEU A 220 -6.54 4.68 16.60
C LEU A 220 -7.80 5.15 15.85
N VAL A 221 -7.63 6.00 14.83
CA VAL A 221 -8.72 6.45 13.96
C VAL A 221 -9.29 5.28 13.14
N ALA A 222 -8.43 4.39 12.62
CA ALA A 222 -8.88 3.19 11.93
C ALA A 222 -9.68 2.26 12.84
N LEU A 223 -9.23 2.03 14.08
CA LEU A 223 -9.96 1.28 15.08
C LEU A 223 -11.31 1.93 15.41
N TYR A 224 -11.33 3.25 15.56
CA TYR A 224 -12.56 3.98 15.81
C TYR A 224 -13.59 3.77 14.68
N PHE A 225 -13.18 3.87 13.41
CA PHE A 225 -14.09 3.65 12.29
C PHE A 225 -14.52 2.18 12.15
N GLN A 226 -13.68 1.25 12.57
CA GLN A 226 -14.01 -0.18 12.52
C GLN A 226 -15.02 -0.59 13.63
N PHE A 227 -14.93 0.04 14.82
CA PHE A 227 -15.70 -0.35 16.00
C PHE A 227 -16.65 0.73 16.52
N GLY A 228 -16.54 1.94 16.07
CA GLY A 228 -17.21 3.12 16.64
C GLY A 228 -18.69 3.31 16.22
N ASP A 229 -19.33 2.33 15.58
CA ASP A 229 -20.76 2.27 15.26
C ASP A 229 -21.43 3.58 14.75
N GLY A 230 -20.72 4.32 13.92
CA GLY A 230 -21.29 5.50 13.27
C GLY A 230 -21.57 6.68 14.21
N VAL A 231 -20.89 6.81 15.36
CA VAL A 231 -21.07 7.90 16.32
C VAL A 231 -20.91 9.27 15.65
N ILE A 232 -19.90 9.44 14.80
CA ILE A 232 -19.70 10.70 14.05
C ILE A 232 -20.87 10.93 13.08
N GLY A 233 -21.29 9.91 12.32
CA GLY A 233 -22.44 10.03 11.40
C GLY A 233 -23.70 10.49 12.14
N ARG A 234 -24.02 9.88 13.28
CA ARG A 234 -25.17 10.28 14.11
C ARG A 234 -25.05 11.69 14.67
N ALA A 235 -23.85 12.12 15.06
CA ALA A 235 -23.63 13.48 15.53
C ALA A 235 -23.90 14.53 14.42
N PHE A 236 -23.45 14.27 13.20
CA PHE A 236 -23.72 15.17 12.08
C PHE A 236 -25.20 15.17 11.66
N ASP A 237 -25.87 14.03 11.70
CA ASP A 237 -27.32 13.92 11.43
C ASP A 237 -28.14 14.72 12.45
N GLN A 238 -27.75 14.70 13.71
CA GLN A 238 -28.39 15.49 14.80
C GLN A 238 -28.33 17.01 14.54
N TYR A 239 -27.33 17.50 13.81
CA TYR A 239 -27.20 18.91 13.42
C TYR A 239 -27.76 19.21 12.03
N GLY A 240 -28.49 18.29 11.41
CA GLY A 240 -29.15 18.50 10.10
C GLY A 240 -28.23 18.41 8.89
N TYR A 241 -27.02 17.90 9.05
CA TYR A 241 -26.11 17.67 7.92
C TYR A 241 -26.42 16.33 7.23
N THR A 242 -27.52 16.29 6.50
CA THR A 242 -28.02 15.10 5.80
C THR A 242 -27.06 14.51 4.75
N ALA A 243 -26.02 15.25 4.36
CA ALA A 243 -25.01 14.76 3.43
C ALA A 243 -24.26 13.51 3.95
N PHE A 244 -24.23 13.31 5.25
CA PHE A 244 -23.53 12.18 5.89
C PHE A 244 -24.46 11.00 6.22
N GLY A 245 -25.79 11.19 6.21
CA GLY A 245 -26.79 10.15 6.47
C GLY A 245 -26.76 9.55 7.89
N PRO A 246 -27.85 8.92 8.34
CA PRO A 246 -27.87 8.16 9.58
C PRO A 246 -27.13 6.82 9.36
N GLY A 247 -25.98 6.69 9.95
CA GLY A 247 -25.22 5.44 9.85
C GLY A 247 -23.70 5.62 9.80
N PRO A 248 -22.93 4.58 9.51
CA PRO A 248 -21.50 4.69 9.35
C PRO A 248 -21.15 5.59 8.15
N LEU A 249 -20.15 6.44 8.32
CA LEU A 249 -19.65 7.29 7.24
C LEU A 249 -19.26 6.46 6.00
N ASP A 250 -19.51 7.03 4.82
CA ASP A 250 -18.99 6.46 3.58
C ASP A 250 -17.46 6.23 3.69
N PRO A 251 -16.92 5.10 3.24
CA PRO A 251 -15.49 4.80 3.32
C PRO A 251 -14.58 5.91 2.78
N SER A 252 -15.02 6.64 1.75
CA SER A 252 -14.27 7.78 1.22
C SER A 252 -14.17 8.92 2.23
N LEU A 253 -15.23 9.20 2.97
CA LEU A 253 -15.25 10.23 4.03
C LEU A 253 -14.43 9.78 5.23
N GLN A 254 -14.50 8.50 5.63
CA GLN A 254 -13.66 7.95 6.70
C GLN A 254 -12.18 8.17 6.40
N LEU A 255 -11.74 7.94 5.15
CA LEU A 255 -10.36 8.18 4.73
C LEU A 255 -9.99 9.66 4.80
N VAL A 256 -10.85 10.56 4.33
CA VAL A 256 -10.58 12.01 4.40
C VAL A 256 -10.49 12.50 5.84
N PHE A 257 -11.41 12.08 6.71
CA PHE A 257 -11.34 12.40 8.15
C PHE A 257 -10.11 11.80 8.81
N GLY A 258 -9.77 10.56 8.47
CA GLY A 258 -8.56 9.90 8.96
C GLY A 258 -7.30 10.69 8.62
N VAL A 259 -7.16 11.13 7.36
CA VAL A 259 -6.04 11.97 6.92
C VAL A 259 -6.02 13.31 7.64
N LEU A 260 -7.17 13.98 7.78
CA LEU A 260 -7.27 15.28 8.43
C LEU A 260 -6.84 15.19 9.91
N VAL A 261 -7.46 14.28 10.66
CA VAL A 261 -7.17 14.09 12.10
C VAL A 261 -5.72 13.69 12.32
N THR A 262 -5.23 12.73 11.53
CA THR A 262 -3.83 12.27 11.61
C THR A 262 -2.87 13.41 11.27
N SER A 263 -3.14 14.18 10.22
CA SER A 263 -2.27 15.29 9.79
C SER A 263 -2.21 16.39 10.83
N VAL A 264 -3.33 16.81 11.39
CA VAL A 264 -3.37 17.79 12.49
C VAL A 264 -2.59 17.27 13.70
N GLY A 265 -2.79 16.00 14.05
CA GLY A 265 -2.13 15.40 15.21
C GLY A 265 -0.62 15.35 15.07
N TRP A 266 -0.09 14.77 13.98
CA TRP A 266 1.35 14.66 13.83
C TRP A 266 2.04 16.03 13.58
N VAL A 267 1.39 16.97 12.89
CA VAL A 267 1.91 18.35 12.74
C VAL A 267 2.05 18.99 14.12
N THR A 268 1.03 18.88 14.97
CA THR A 268 1.07 19.37 16.35
C THR A 268 2.22 18.76 17.13
N VAL A 269 2.37 17.43 17.09
CA VAL A 269 3.48 16.73 17.76
C VAL A 269 4.83 17.16 17.20
N THR A 270 4.94 17.38 15.90
CA THR A 270 6.18 17.86 15.26
C THR A 270 6.63 19.21 15.85
N PHE A 271 5.72 20.12 16.11
CA PHE A 271 6.05 21.42 16.70
C PHE A 271 6.29 21.35 18.20
N LEU A 272 5.62 20.46 18.92
CA LEU A 272 5.79 20.27 20.36
C LEU A 272 7.04 19.47 20.74
N THR A 273 7.63 18.73 19.80
CA THR A 273 8.82 17.93 20.05
C THR A 273 10.10 18.61 19.56
N PRO A 274 11.27 18.33 20.18
CA PRO A 274 12.52 18.87 19.68
C PRO A 274 12.84 18.36 18.26
N PRO A 275 13.54 19.17 17.44
CA PRO A 275 14.01 18.71 16.14
C PRO A 275 15.01 17.56 16.28
N ALA A 276 15.24 16.83 15.20
CA ALA A 276 16.33 15.88 15.13
C ALA A 276 17.68 16.57 15.37
N GLN A 277 18.63 15.83 15.92
CA GLN A 277 19.96 16.37 16.22
C GLN A 277 20.64 16.91 14.95
N PRO A 278 21.37 18.04 15.03
CA PRO A 278 22.01 18.63 13.85
C PRO A 278 22.93 17.67 13.09
N GLU A 279 23.61 16.79 13.79
CA GLU A 279 24.48 15.77 13.19
C GLU A 279 23.69 14.74 12.38
N THR A 280 22.56 14.30 12.91
CA THR A 280 21.64 13.40 12.20
C THR A 280 21.11 14.09 10.90
N LEU A 281 20.71 15.35 10.99
CA LEU A 281 20.25 16.13 9.84
C LEU A 281 21.36 16.32 8.79
N ARG A 282 22.60 16.61 9.21
CA ARG A 282 23.74 16.72 8.28
C ARG A 282 24.04 15.39 7.59
N THR A 283 24.03 14.29 8.35
CA THR A 283 24.26 12.94 7.83
C THR A 283 23.17 12.57 6.82
N PHE A 284 21.89 12.80 7.18
CA PHE A 284 20.77 12.57 6.28
C PHE A 284 20.90 13.40 5.00
N HIS A 285 21.16 14.70 5.13
CA HIS A 285 21.30 15.58 3.97
C HIS A 285 22.43 15.14 3.05
N ARG A 286 23.59 14.77 3.61
CA ARG A 286 24.75 14.29 2.83
C ARG A 286 24.48 13.00 2.08
N LEU A 287 23.76 12.05 2.71
CA LEU A 287 23.46 10.73 2.13
C LEU A 287 22.30 10.78 1.13
N ILE A 288 21.26 11.53 1.47
CA ILE A 288 19.96 11.48 0.75
C ILE A 288 19.83 12.65 -0.23
N ARG A 289 20.50 13.77 0.03
CA ARG A 289 20.46 15.01 -0.80
C ARG A 289 19.01 15.47 -1.04
N PRO A 290 18.21 15.74 0.00
CA PRO A 290 16.81 16.10 -0.15
C PRO A 290 16.66 17.43 -0.90
N MET A 291 15.78 17.47 -1.90
CA MET A 291 15.69 18.57 -2.87
C MET A 291 14.80 19.74 -2.43
N GLY A 292 14.15 19.64 -1.27
CA GLY A 292 13.10 20.58 -0.89
C GLY A 292 13.59 21.91 -0.33
N PRO A 293 12.88 23.02 -0.61
CA PRO A 293 13.26 24.37 -0.14
C PRO A 293 13.25 24.50 1.38
N GLY A 294 12.46 23.69 2.09
CA GLY A 294 12.41 23.68 3.55
C GLY A 294 13.69 23.22 4.22
N TRP A 295 14.60 22.57 3.52
CA TRP A 295 15.90 22.18 4.06
C TRP A 295 16.87 23.36 4.20
N ARG A 296 16.69 24.45 3.45
CA ARG A 296 17.47 25.68 3.60
C ARG A 296 17.28 26.32 4.97
N GLY A 297 16.12 26.16 5.57
CA GLY A 297 15.80 26.68 6.91
C GLY A 297 16.40 25.89 8.09
N ALA A 298 17.09 24.78 7.81
CA ALA A 298 17.72 23.97 8.84
C ALA A 298 18.96 24.62 9.49
N GLY A 299 19.51 25.67 8.91
CA GLY A 299 20.68 26.40 9.43
C GLY A 299 21.96 25.55 9.51
N LEU A 300 22.08 24.50 8.69
CA LEU A 300 23.17 23.52 8.79
C LEU A 300 24.43 23.92 8.02
N GLY A 301 24.44 25.09 7.35
CA GLY A 301 25.57 25.53 6.51
C GLY A 301 25.86 24.60 5.33
N LEU A 302 24.84 23.94 4.80
CA LEU A 302 24.97 22.98 3.71
C LEU A 302 25.10 23.71 2.39
N GLU A 303 26.15 23.42 1.64
CA GLU A 303 26.30 23.91 0.29
C GLU A 303 25.32 23.19 -0.66
N PRO A 304 24.73 23.90 -1.66
CA PRO A 304 23.96 23.27 -2.70
C PRO A 304 24.83 22.28 -3.47
N ASP A 305 24.37 21.06 -3.65
CA ASP A 305 25.03 20.08 -4.51
C ASP A 305 24.89 20.53 -5.98
N PRO A 306 25.98 20.83 -6.70
CA PRO A 306 25.90 21.25 -8.09
C PRO A 306 25.35 20.17 -9.03
N ASP A 307 25.45 18.89 -8.65
CA ASP A 307 24.95 17.75 -9.43
C ASP A 307 23.53 17.33 -9.04
N ALA A 308 22.91 17.99 -8.05
CA ALA A 308 21.55 17.67 -7.66
C ALA A 308 20.55 18.06 -8.77
N HIS A 309 19.89 17.07 -9.33
CA HIS A 309 18.74 17.31 -10.20
C HIS A 309 17.68 18.10 -9.42
N GLY A 310 17.26 19.24 -9.94
CA GLY A 310 16.24 20.06 -9.28
C GLY A 310 14.91 19.28 -9.12
N PRO A 311 14.06 19.68 -8.16
CA PRO A 311 12.77 19.03 -7.91
C PRO A 311 11.90 18.93 -9.18
N THR A 312 12.01 19.89 -10.09
CA THR A 312 11.29 19.89 -11.38
C THR A 312 11.69 18.69 -12.26
N ALA A 313 12.98 18.37 -12.35
CA ALA A 313 13.45 17.23 -13.14
C ALA A 313 13.00 15.90 -12.53
N ALA A 314 13.01 15.79 -11.20
CA ALA A 314 12.54 14.60 -10.49
C ALA A 314 11.03 14.39 -10.68
N PHE A 315 10.22 15.44 -10.58
CA PHE A 315 8.78 15.37 -10.84
C PHE A 315 8.46 15.04 -12.29
N LEU A 316 9.21 15.61 -13.23
CA LEU A 316 9.06 15.29 -14.66
C LEU A 316 9.39 13.80 -14.91
N GLY A 317 10.50 13.30 -14.37
CA GLY A 317 10.87 11.90 -14.48
C GLY A 317 9.83 10.97 -13.89
N TRP A 318 9.29 11.29 -12.71
CA TRP A 318 8.18 10.56 -12.12
C TRP A 318 6.94 10.55 -13.02
N PHE A 319 6.54 11.71 -13.56
CA PHE A 319 5.38 11.80 -14.45
C PHE A 319 5.58 10.99 -15.73
N LEU A 320 6.75 11.08 -16.35
CA LEU A 320 7.09 10.28 -17.54
C LEU A 320 7.07 8.77 -17.23
N ALA A 321 7.61 8.35 -16.09
CA ALA A 321 7.52 6.95 -15.66
C ALA A 321 6.06 6.48 -15.47
N CYS A 322 5.18 7.32 -14.95
CA CYS A 322 3.74 7.04 -14.90
C CYS A 322 3.14 6.87 -16.30
N VAL A 323 3.50 7.75 -17.25
CA VAL A 323 3.04 7.62 -18.65
C VAL A 323 3.50 6.31 -19.27
N VAL A 324 4.73 5.87 -19.00
CA VAL A 324 5.25 4.58 -19.47
C VAL A 324 4.40 3.42 -18.94
N VAL A 325 4.19 3.37 -17.62
CA VAL A 325 3.46 2.25 -16.99
C VAL A 325 1.99 2.23 -17.40
N TYR A 326 1.27 3.36 -17.31
CA TYR A 326 -0.13 3.44 -17.69
C TYR A 326 -0.34 3.31 -19.20
N GLY A 327 0.57 3.85 -20.02
CA GLY A 327 0.55 3.67 -21.46
C GLY A 327 0.73 2.19 -21.85
N ALA A 328 1.63 1.47 -21.20
CA ALA A 328 1.78 0.02 -21.40
C ALA A 328 0.54 -0.77 -20.95
N LEU A 329 -0.04 -0.43 -19.79
CA LEU A 329 -1.27 -1.05 -19.30
C LEU A 329 -2.43 -0.84 -20.27
N CYS A 330 -2.74 0.41 -20.60
CA CYS A 330 -3.85 0.76 -21.50
C CYS A 330 -3.61 0.23 -22.92
N GLY A 331 -2.36 0.31 -23.41
CA GLY A 331 -1.96 -0.21 -24.72
C GLY A 331 -2.22 -1.71 -24.85
N THR A 332 -1.82 -2.48 -23.84
CA THR A 332 -2.09 -3.92 -23.76
C THR A 332 -3.61 -4.20 -23.72
N GLY A 333 -4.35 -3.44 -22.91
CA GLY A 333 -5.80 -3.59 -22.82
C GLY A 333 -6.50 -3.32 -24.15
N TYR A 334 -6.18 -2.22 -24.80
CA TYR A 334 -6.77 -1.90 -26.10
C TYR A 334 -6.40 -2.91 -27.18
N ALA A 335 -5.19 -3.49 -27.13
CA ALA A 335 -4.80 -4.58 -28.03
C ALA A 335 -5.70 -5.81 -27.82
N LEU A 336 -5.90 -6.23 -26.56
CA LEU A 336 -6.75 -7.38 -26.22
C LEU A 336 -8.24 -7.15 -26.59
N TYR A 337 -8.72 -5.91 -26.51
CA TYR A 337 -10.09 -5.55 -26.90
C TYR A 337 -10.25 -5.28 -28.41
N GLY A 338 -9.24 -5.51 -29.23
CA GLY A 338 -9.30 -5.30 -30.69
C GLY A 338 -9.31 -3.81 -31.09
N ARG A 339 -8.99 -2.89 -30.19
CA ARG A 339 -8.92 -1.44 -30.47
C ARG A 339 -7.50 -1.02 -30.87
N GLY A 340 -7.02 -1.51 -32.01
CA GLY A 340 -5.64 -1.38 -32.45
C GLY A 340 -5.11 0.06 -32.52
N SER A 341 -5.91 1.03 -33.01
CA SER A 341 -5.50 2.42 -33.09
C SER A 341 -5.20 3.04 -31.72
N LEU A 342 -6.06 2.79 -30.72
CA LEU A 342 -5.84 3.28 -29.36
C LEU A 342 -4.65 2.57 -28.68
N SER A 343 -4.45 1.29 -28.97
CA SER A 343 -3.28 0.55 -28.52
C SER A 343 -1.98 1.18 -29.02
N VAL A 344 -1.90 1.48 -30.32
CA VAL A 344 -0.72 2.13 -30.92
C VAL A 344 -0.46 3.50 -30.31
N VAL A 345 -1.50 4.30 -30.06
CA VAL A 345 -1.36 5.62 -29.41
C VAL A 345 -0.79 5.47 -27.97
N CYS A 346 -1.32 4.52 -27.21
CA CYS A 346 -0.86 4.30 -25.83
C CYS A 346 0.58 3.79 -25.78
N PHE A 347 0.97 2.84 -26.61
CA PHE A 347 2.34 2.36 -26.70
C PHE A 347 3.29 3.42 -27.27
N GLY A 348 2.83 4.22 -28.22
CA GLY A 348 3.60 5.37 -28.74
C GLY A 348 3.90 6.39 -27.64
N ALA A 349 2.89 6.76 -26.85
CA ALA A 349 3.08 7.67 -25.71
C ALA A 349 4.04 7.06 -24.66
N ALA A 350 3.90 5.78 -24.33
CA ALA A 350 4.79 5.08 -23.40
C ALA A 350 6.24 5.08 -23.91
N THR A 351 6.45 4.78 -25.19
CA THR A 351 7.80 4.78 -25.81
C THR A 351 8.41 6.18 -25.83
N ALA A 352 7.63 7.19 -26.20
CA ALA A 352 8.09 8.58 -26.22
C ALA A 352 8.46 9.11 -24.81
N ALA A 353 7.78 8.64 -23.78
CA ALA A 353 8.06 8.99 -22.39
C ALA A 353 9.26 8.24 -21.81
N ALA A 354 9.67 7.11 -22.41
CA ALA A 354 10.80 6.29 -21.96
C ALA A 354 12.16 6.75 -22.50
N VAL A 355 12.17 7.61 -23.54
CA VAL A 355 13.36 8.20 -24.19
C VAL A 355 13.64 9.57 -23.60
#